data_952e02e65ebf6e774c858b13f9cb1628
#
_entry.id   952e02e65ebf6e774c858b13f9cb1628
#
_cell.length_a   1.000
_cell.length_b   1.000
_cell.length_c   1.000
_cell.angle_alpha   90.00
_cell.angle_beta   90.00
_cell.angle_gamma   90.00
#
_symmetry.space_group_name_H-M   'P 1'
#
loop_
_entity.id
_entity.type
_entity.pdbx_description
1 polymer ?
#
loop_
_entity_poly.entity_id
_entity_poly.type
_entity_poly.pdbx_seq_one_letter_code
_entity_poly.pdbx_strand_id
1 'polypeptide(L)'
;METNQIAARLKELCNQGKFDTALNELFSSDAVSIEPYAANGFEKETRGLAAIRKKGELWNSMVEEFHGASISDPIVASNSFALAMGIDVTMKGRGRATMQELCIYKVKDGKIISEEFIM
;
A
#
# COMPACT_ATOMS: atom_id res chain seq x y z
N MET A 1 9.49 15.30 -5.96
CA MET A 1 10.25 14.52 -4.96
C MET A 1 11.07 13.45 -5.67
N GLU A 2 12.24 13.20 -5.18
CA GLU A 2 13.06 12.09 -5.67
C GLU A 2 12.60 10.76 -5.06
N THR A 3 13.02 9.65 -5.65
CA THR A 3 12.58 8.31 -5.24
C THR A 3 12.83 8.03 -3.76
N ASN A 4 14.01 8.37 -3.25
CA ASN A 4 14.35 8.16 -1.83
C ASN A 4 13.48 9.01 -0.89
N GLN A 5 13.09 10.20 -1.31
CA GLN A 5 12.22 11.07 -0.53
C GLN A 5 10.78 10.52 -0.49
N ILE A 6 10.31 10.01 -1.63
CA ILE A 6 8.98 9.38 -1.72
C ILE A 6 8.96 8.14 -0.82
N ALA A 7 10.00 7.31 -0.88
CA ALA A 7 10.09 6.10 -0.06
C ALA A 7 10.04 6.43 1.44
N ALA A 8 10.81 7.43 1.88
CA ALA A 8 10.83 7.85 3.28
C ALA A 8 9.47 8.41 3.73
N ARG A 9 8.83 9.20 2.87
CA ARG A 9 7.53 9.79 3.18
C ARG A 9 6.44 8.71 3.24
N LEU A 10 6.48 7.76 2.34
CA LEU A 10 5.53 6.64 2.35
C LEU A 10 5.66 5.83 3.65
N LYS A 11 6.88 5.51 4.06
CA LYS A 11 7.12 4.82 5.33
C LYS A 11 6.52 5.60 6.50
N GLU A 12 6.80 6.89 6.57
CA GLU A 12 6.29 7.76 7.64
C GLU A 12 4.76 7.73 7.71
N LEU A 13 4.10 7.92 6.57
CA LEU A 13 2.64 7.95 6.51
C LEU A 13 2.02 6.58 6.84
N CYS A 14 2.59 5.50 6.33
CA CYS A 14 2.10 4.15 6.61
C CYS A 14 2.27 3.78 8.08
N ASN A 15 3.38 4.19 8.72
CA ASN A 15 3.58 3.98 10.15
C ASN A 15 2.53 4.70 10.99
N GLN A 16 2.01 5.81 10.50
CA GLN A 16 0.97 6.58 11.17
C GLN A 16 -0.45 6.10 10.81
N GLY A 17 -0.57 5.09 9.96
CA GLY A 17 -1.86 4.62 9.47
C GLY A 17 -2.52 5.56 8.48
N LYS A 18 -1.78 6.52 7.92
CA LYS A 18 -2.31 7.54 7.00
C LYS A 18 -2.21 7.09 5.54
N PHE A 19 -2.84 5.96 5.23
CA PHE A 19 -2.77 5.35 3.90
C PHE A 19 -3.45 6.22 2.83
N ASP A 20 -4.59 6.83 3.16
CA ASP A 20 -5.29 7.71 2.23
C ASP A 20 -4.47 8.97 1.91
N THR A 21 -3.82 9.54 2.91
CA THR A 21 -2.93 10.69 2.71
C THR A 21 -1.78 10.31 1.79
N ALA A 22 -1.22 9.10 1.94
CA ALA A 22 -0.16 8.61 1.07
C ALA A 22 -0.62 8.52 -0.38
N LEU A 23 -1.82 8.00 -0.62
CA LEU A 23 -2.40 7.95 -1.98
C LEU A 23 -2.51 9.35 -2.58
N ASN A 24 -3.06 10.29 -1.84
CA ASN A 24 -3.26 11.65 -2.33
C ASN A 24 -1.95 12.40 -2.58
N GLU A 25 -0.97 12.22 -1.71
CA GLU A 25 0.28 12.98 -1.77
C GLU A 25 1.29 12.38 -2.73
N LEU A 26 1.41 11.06 -2.81
CA LEU A 26 2.54 10.38 -3.43
C LEU A 26 2.22 9.64 -4.73
N PHE A 27 0.96 9.27 -4.96
CA PHE A 27 0.60 8.44 -6.11
C PHE A 27 0.17 9.27 -7.31
N SER A 28 0.53 8.78 -8.51
CA SER A 28 0.03 9.33 -9.77
C SER A 28 -1.46 9.02 -9.94
N SER A 29 -2.19 9.87 -10.65
CA SER A 29 -3.61 9.66 -10.90
C SER A 29 -3.91 8.39 -11.71
N ASP A 30 -2.95 7.92 -12.49
CA ASP A 30 -3.06 6.71 -13.30
C ASP A 30 -2.24 5.53 -12.75
N ALA A 31 -1.90 5.57 -11.47
CA ALA A 31 -1.15 4.50 -10.82
C ALA A 31 -1.87 3.15 -10.91
N VAL A 32 -1.08 2.09 -10.88
CA VAL A 32 -1.56 0.71 -10.92
C VAL A 32 -1.21 0.00 -9.62
N SER A 33 -2.17 -0.74 -9.07
CA SER A 33 -1.96 -1.55 -7.88
C SER A 33 -2.14 -3.02 -8.22
N ILE A 34 -1.15 -3.85 -7.88
CA ILE A 34 -1.10 -5.26 -8.27
C ILE A 34 -1.08 -6.13 -7.02
N GLU A 35 -2.09 -6.99 -6.88
CA GLU A 35 -2.18 -7.97 -5.82
C GLU A 35 -1.54 -9.29 -6.26
N PRO A 36 -1.13 -10.17 -5.31
CA PRO A 36 -0.58 -11.49 -5.67
C PRO A 36 -1.57 -12.35 -6.44
N TYR A 37 -2.85 -12.22 -6.13
CA TYR A 37 -3.93 -12.98 -6.75
C TYR A 37 -5.26 -12.26 -6.51
N ALA A 38 -6.28 -12.59 -7.29
CA ALA A 38 -7.63 -12.09 -7.08
C ALA A 38 -8.32 -12.90 -5.98
N ALA A 39 -8.90 -12.24 -4.99
CA ALA A 39 -9.62 -12.88 -3.89
C ALA A 39 -10.48 -11.89 -3.12
N ASN A 40 -11.55 -12.38 -2.49
CA ASN A 40 -12.37 -11.61 -1.55
C ASN A 40 -12.93 -10.29 -2.13
N GLY A 41 -13.27 -10.28 -3.40
CA GLY A 41 -13.77 -9.08 -4.08
C GLY A 41 -12.68 -8.15 -4.60
N PHE A 42 -11.40 -8.50 -4.41
CA PHE A 42 -10.28 -7.74 -4.96
C PHE A 42 -9.83 -8.34 -6.28
N GLU A 43 -9.63 -7.51 -7.28
CA GLU A 43 -9.02 -7.90 -8.53
C GLU A 43 -7.51 -7.95 -8.38
N LYS A 44 -6.83 -8.74 -9.22
CA LYS A 44 -5.37 -8.80 -9.21
C LYS A 44 -4.76 -7.46 -9.57
N GLU A 45 -5.33 -6.76 -10.54
CA GLU A 45 -4.83 -5.47 -11.01
C GLU A 45 -5.90 -4.42 -10.91
N THR A 46 -5.57 -3.28 -10.31
CA THR A 46 -6.46 -2.14 -10.15
C THR A 46 -5.77 -0.92 -10.75
N ARG A 47 -6.41 -0.26 -11.71
CA ARG A 47 -5.86 0.89 -12.41
C ARG A 47 -6.56 2.18 -12.03
N GLY A 48 -5.76 3.22 -11.79
CA GLY A 48 -6.23 4.55 -11.49
C GLY A 48 -6.42 4.80 -10.00
N LEU A 49 -6.12 6.01 -9.58
CA LEU A 49 -6.14 6.40 -8.18
C LEU A 49 -7.53 6.26 -7.55
N ALA A 50 -8.59 6.61 -8.31
CA ALA A 50 -9.96 6.49 -7.80
C ALA A 50 -10.33 5.02 -7.51
N ALA A 51 -9.93 4.09 -8.37
CA ALA A 51 -10.18 2.66 -8.19
C ALA A 51 -9.33 2.10 -7.04
N ILE A 52 -8.09 2.54 -6.91
CA ILE A 52 -7.21 2.16 -5.80
C ILE A 52 -7.81 2.63 -4.47
N ARG A 53 -8.35 3.85 -4.44
CA ARG A 53 -9.01 4.39 -3.24
C ARG A 53 -10.23 3.55 -2.86
N LYS A 54 -11.05 3.13 -3.85
CA LYS A 54 -12.19 2.25 -3.60
C LYS A 54 -11.74 0.90 -3.05
N LYS A 55 -10.64 0.36 -3.54
CA LYS A 55 -10.05 -0.88 -3.03
C LYS A 55 -9.69 -0.71 -1.54
N GLY A 56 -9.08 0.40 -1.17
CA GLY A 56 -8.78 0.73 0.21
C GLY A 56 -10.02 0.86 1.09
N GLU A 57 -11.08 1.46 0.57
CA GLU A 57 -12.35 1.57 1.28
C GLU A 57 -12.98 0.19 1.52
N LEU A 58 -12.94 -0.68 0.51
CA LEU A 58 -13.42 -2.06 0.65
C LEU A 58 -12.64 -2.80 1.74
N TRP A 59 -11.31 -2.70 1.73
CA TRP A 59 -10.47 -3.26 2.77
C TRP A 59 -10.87 -2.74 4.15
N ASN A 60 -11.00 -1.43 4.30
CA ASN A 60 -11.39 -0.81 5.57
C ASN A 60 -12.75 -1.30 6.06
N SER A 61 -13.67 -1.58 5.14
CA SER A 61 -14.99 -2.10 5.48
C SER A 61 -14.95 -3.50 6.07
N MET A 62 -13.89 -4.26 5.78
CA MET A 62 -13.69 -5.61 6.29
C MET A 62 -12.96 -5.65 7.63
N VAL A 63 -12.33 -4.54 8.03
CA VAL A 63 -11.57 -4.45 9.26
C VAL A 63 -12.47 -3.99 10.39
N GLU A 64 -12.52 -4.79 11.45
CA GLU A 64 -13.25 -4.42 12.67
C GLU A 64 -12.40 -3.50 13.54
N GLU A 65 -11.11 -3.84 13.70
CA GLU A 65 -10.17 -3.06 14.49
C GLU A 65 -8.77 -3.14 13.89
N PHE A 66 -8.11 -1.99 13.78
CA PHE A 66 -6.72 -1.88 13.35
C PHE A 66 -5.85 -1.76 14.60
N HIS A 67 -4.95 -2.74 14.81
CA HIS A 67 -4.10 -2.77 15.99
C HIS A 67 -2.75 -2.12 15.76
N GLY A 68 -2.24 -2.14 14.54
CA GLY A 68 -0.98 -1.51 14.21
C GLY A 68 -0.39 -1.99 12.91
N ALA A 69 0.66 -1.30 12.49
CA ALA A 69 1.45 -1.66 11.31
C ALA A 69 2.93 -1.55 11.64
N SER A 70 3.74 -2.40 11.01
CA SER A 70 5.19 -2.29 11.06
C SER A 70 5.71 -2.15 9.63
N ILE A 71 6.55 -1.15 9.41
CA ILE A 71 7.07 -0.84 8.08
C ILE A 71 8.59 -0.87 8.16
N SER A 72 9.22 -1.68 7.32
CA SER A 72 10.69 -1.73 7.27
C SER A 72 11.25 -0.48 6.64
N ASP A 73 12.55 -0.25 6.82
CA ASP A 73 13.25 0.75 6.03
C ASP A 73 13.18 0.37 4.55
N PRO A 74 12.98 1.32 3.65
CA PRO A 74 12.94 1.02 2.23
C PRO A 74 14.31 0.71 1.67
N ILE A 75 14.34 -0.16 0.67
CA ILE A 75 15.52 -0.42 -0.16
C ILE A 75 15.26 0.28 -1.49
N VAL A 76 16.10 1.23 -1.84
CA VAL A 76 15.90 2.08 -3.00
C VAL A 76 16.93 1.78 -4.08
N ALA A 77 16.47 1.63 -5.32
CA ALA A 77 17.32 1.43 -6.47
C ALA A 77 16.72 2.16 -7.68
N SER A 78 17.45 3.17 -8.20
CA SER A 78 17.01 3.95 -9.36
C SER A 78 15.60 4.55 -9.16
N ASN A 79 14.64 4.13 -9.98
CA ASN A 79 13.27 4.62 -9.96
C ASN A 79 12.32 3.71 -9.18
N SER A 80 12.85 2.83 -8.32
CA SER A 80 12.01 1.89 -7.59
C SER A 80 12.50 1.74 -6.16
N PHE A 81 11.60 1.27 -5.30
CA PHE A 81 11.94 0.92 -3.93
C PHE A 81 11.02 -0.20 -3.45
N ALA A 82 11.47 -0.89 -2.42
CA ALA A 82 10.70 -1.96 -1.79
C ALA A 82 10.76 -1.80 -0.27
N LEU A 83 9.69 -2.21 0.40
CA LEU A 83 9.65 -2.28 1.85
C LEU A 83 8.79 -3.47 2.28
N ALA A 84 9.02 -3.97 3.49
CA ALA A 84 8.19 -4.99 4.09
C ALA A 84 7.15 -4.31 4.98
N MET A 85 5.90 -4.75 4.87
CA MET A 85 4.80 -4.22 5.66
C MET A 85 4.13 -5.34 6.44
N GLY A 86 4.01 -5.17 7.76
CA GLY A 86 3.23 -6.04 8.62
C GLY A 86 2.01 -5.28 9.12
N ILE A 87 0.86 -5.92 9.07
CA ILE A 87 -0.41 -5.34 9.54
C ILE A 87 -1.03 -6.29 10.55
N ASP A 88 -1.45 -5.73 11.69
CA ASP A 88 -2.14 -6.45 12.75
C ASP A 88 -3.57 -5.90 12.85
N VAL A 89 -4.54 -6.72 12.48
CA VAL A 89 -5.95 -6.32 12.39
C VAL A 89 -6.87 -7.40 12.95
N THR A 90 -8.05 -6.99 13.39
CA THR A 90 -9.17 -7.89 13.63
C THR A 90 -10.13 -7.73 12.46
N MET A 91 -10.38 -8.82 11.74
CA MET A 91 -11.26 -8.83 10.58
C MET A 91 -12.68 -9.20 11.00
N LYS A 92 -13.66 -8.54 10.41
CA LYS A 92 -15.09 -8.85 10.68
C LYS A 92 -15.38 -10.30 10.32
N GLY A 93 -15.87 -11.07 11.31
CA GLY A 93 -16.24 -12.46 11.12
C GLY A 93 -15.06 -13.45 11.02
N ARG A 94 -13.82 -13.01 11.12
CA ARG A 94 -12.63 -13.88 10.98
C ARG A 94 -11.68 -13.84 12.16
N GLY A 95 -11.78 -12.81 13.00
CA GLY A 95 -10.92 -12.64 14.15
C GLY A 95 -9.62 -11.90 13.84
N ARG A 96 -8.72 -11.88 14.83
CA ARG A 96 -7.44 -11.16 14.74
C ARG A 96 -6.44 -11.93 13.90
N ALA A 97 -5.75 -11.23 13.02
CA ALA A 97 -4.74 -11.81 12.15
C ALA A 97 -3.61 -10.81 11.92
N THR A 98 -2.40 -11.33 11.72
CA THR A 98 -1.27 -10.56 11.24
C THR A 98 -0.99 -10.95 9.80
N MET A 99 -0.71 -9.96 8.96
CA MET A 99 -0.37 -10.17 7.55
C MET A 99 0.95 -9.50 7.26
N GLN A 100 1.80 -10.18 6.51
CA GLN A 100 3.08 -9.63 6.08
C GLN A 100 3.17 -9.70 4.57
N GLU A 101 3.68 -8.63 3.97
CA GLU A 101 3.84 -8.55 2.54
C GLU A 101 5.06 -7.72 2.17
N LEU A 102 5.63 -8.02 1.01
CA LEU A 102 6.65 -7.18 0.40
C LEU A 102 5.95 -6.27 -0.59
N CYS A 103 6.21 -4.97 -0.46
CA CYS A 103 5.59 -3.95 -1.30
C CYS A 103 6.66 -3.36 -2.22
N ILE A 104 6.44 -3.42 -3.52
CA ILE A 104 7.37 -2.92 -4.52
C ILE A 104 6.72 -1.74 -5.26
N TYR A 105 7.43 -0.62 -5.31
CA TYR A 105 6.93 0.62 -5.90
C TYR A 105 7.82 1.07 -7.04
N LYS A 106 7.21 1.59 -8.10
CA LYS A 106 7.90 2.26 -9.20
C LYS A 106 7.52 3.72 -9.22
N VAL A 107 8.49 4.57 -9.49
CA VAL A 107 8.34 6.03 -9.47
C VAL A 107 8.65 6.60 -10.86
N LYS A 108 7.85 7.57 -11.28
CA LYS A 108 8.07 8.34 -12.51
C LYS A 108 7.55 9.75 -12.30
N ASP A 109 8.33 10.73 -12.75
CA ASP A 109 7.98 12.15 -12.67
C ASP A 109 7.57 12.59 -11.26
N GLY A 110 8.27 12.07 -10.25
CA GLY A 110 8.06 12.46 -8.86
C GLY A 110 6.83 11.85 -8.21
N LYS A 111 6.22 10.81 -8.81
CA LYS A 111 5.03 10.14 -8.28
C LYS A 111 5.17 8.63 -8.38
N ILE A 112 4.50 7.92 -7.49
CA ILE A 112 4.39 6.45 -7.56
C ILE A 112 3.43 6.11 -8.70
N ILE A 113 3.91 5.32 -9.67
CA ILE A 113 3.11 4.88 -10.80
C ILE A 113 2.64 3.44 -10.70
N SER A 114 3.24 2.66 -9.80
CA SER A 114 2.76 1.30 -9.54
C SER A 114 3.16 0.85 -8.14
N GLU A 115 2.31 0.01 -7.57
CA GLU A 115 2.61 -0.75 -6.36
C GLU A 115 2.28 -2.21 -6.62
N GLU A 116 3.15 -3.10 -6.16
CA GLU A 116 2.93 -4.55 -6.28
C GLU A 116 3.16 -5.20 -4.94
N PHE A 117 2.21 -6.02 -4.50
CA PHE A 117 2.28 -6.74 -3.23
C PHE A 117 2.65 -8.19 -3.48
N ILE A 118 3.64 -8.67 -2.74
CA ILE A 118 4.11 -10.06 -2.80
C ILE A 118 3.98 -10.65 -1.40
N MET A 119 3.31 -11.78 -1.33
CA MET A 119 3.07 -12.48 -0.06
C MET A 119 3.65 -13.88 -0.10
#